data_93d244eba45ba7b57a193a55e9a411e8
#
_entry.id   93d244eba45ba7b57a193a55e9a411e8
#
_cell.length_a   1.000
_cell.length_b   1.000
_cell.length_c   1.000
_cell.angle_alpha   90.00
_cell.angle_beta   90.00
_cell.angle_gamma   90.00
#
_symmetry.space_group_name_H-M   'P 1'
#
loop_
_entity.id
_entity.type
_entity.pdbx_description
1 polymer ?
#
loop_
_entity_poly.entity_id
_entity_poly.type
_entity_poly.pdbx_seq_one_letter_code
_entity_poly.pdbx_strand_id
1 'polypeptide(L)'
;MNLIYVTSLIFLFSFKSMAVDVHLPSAGFDCSDTNNKFEFLFDRSKDMDNPKVYRRIKGKFVLIGNLLAEKQGAYVIWEDKYFFTTTDFAWTFDKVTSKLSSIILSVGLGTEDLSKIPKPMTCMQKIFYY
;
A
#
# COMPACT_ATOMS: atom_id res chain seq x y z
N MET A 1 15.90 -45.88 4.11
CA MET A 1 16.16 -44.67 3.33
C MET A 1 14.90 -43.88 3.04
N ASN A 2 13.87 -44.50 2.53
CA ASN A 2 12.63 -43.80 2.21
C ASN A 2 11.90 -43.22 3.44
N LEU A 3 12.07 -43.85 4.59
CA LEU A 3 11.49 -43.38 5.85
C LEU A 3 11.98 -41.99 6.26
N ILE A 4 13.24 -41.69 5.98
CA ILE A 4 13.83 -40.39 6.30
C ILE A 4 13.20 -39.26 5.49
N TYR A 5 12.94 -39.51 4.23
CA TYR A 5 12.31 -38.51 3.38
C TYR A 5 10.87 -38.20 3.76
N VAL A 6 10.13 -39.24 4.11
CA VAL A 6 8.74 -39.08 4.57
C VAL A 6 8.66 -38.28 5.86
N THR A 7 9.56 -38.57 6.80
CA THR A 7 9.62 -37.84 8.07
C THR A 7 9.93 -36.35 7.85
N SER A 8 10.85 -36.06 6.94
CA SER A 8 11.20 -34.67 6.61
C SER A 8 10.04 -33.91 6.00
N LEU A 9 9.27 -34.55 5.13
CA LEU A 9 8.07 -33.93 4.54
C LEU A 9 7.01 -33.61 5.59
N ILE A 10 6.76 -34.50 6.50
CA ILE A 10 5.80 -34.29 7.61
C ILE A 10 6.23 -33.11 8.47
N PHE A 11 7.51 -33.01 8.76
CA PHE A 11 8.06 -31.92 9.55
C PHE A 11 7.88 -30.56 8.85
N LEU A 12 8.10 -30.49 7.54
CA LEU A 12 7.88 -29.27 6.76
C LEU A 12 6.41 -28.84 6.77
N PHE A 13 5.50 -29.79 6.73
CA PHE A 13 4.07 -29.50 6.82
C PHE A 13 3.69 -28.86 8.14
N SER A 14 4.23 -29.39 9.24
CA SER A 14 3.97 -28.82 10.57
C SER A 14 4.46 -27.38 10.67
N PHE A 15 5.58 -27.07 10.07
CA PHE A 15 6.12 -25.73 10.04
C PHE A 15 5.20 -24.75 9.32
N LYS A 16 4.63 -25.15 8.18
CA LYS A 16 3.72 -24.31 7.43
C LYS A 16 2.44 -23.98 8.18
N SER A 17 1.89 -24.95 8.91
CA SER A 17 0.68 -24.69 9.68
C SER A 17 0.90 -23.74 10.84
N MET A 18 2.10 -23.71 11.41
CA MET A 18 2.45 -22.77 12.47
C MET A 18 2.63 -21.34 11.96
N ALA A 19 3.02 -21.17 10.70
CA ALA A 19 3.24 -19.85 10.11
C ALA A 19 1.94 -19.08 9.81
N VAL A 20 0.79 -19.72 9.88
CA VAL A 20 -0.51 -19.09 9.57
C VAL A 20 -0.86 -17.98 10.57
N ASP A 21 -0.40 -18.08 11.81
CA ASP A 21 -0.72 -17.13 12.87
C ASP A 21 0.21 -15.91 12.87
N VAL A 22 1.21 -15.88 11.99
CA VAL A 22 2.16 -14.77 11.91
C VAL A 22 1.62 -13.70 10.99
N HIS A 23 1.73 -12.44 11.41
CA HIS A 23 1.41 -11.30 10.55
C HIS A 23 2.28 -11.32 9.30
N LEU A 24 1.65 -11.27 8.14
CA LEU A 24 2.36 -11.26 6.87
C LEU A 24 2.92 -9.87 6.60
N PRO A 25 4.18 -9.76 6.14
CA PRO A 25 4.73 -8.48 5.74
C PRO A 25 4.13 -8.04 4.41
N SER A 26 3.86 -6.75 4.28
CA SER A 26 3.47 -6.13 3.02
C SER A 26 4.29 -4.89 2.78
N ALA A 27 4.73 -4.72 1.55
CA ALA A 27 5.49 -3.55 1.14
C ALA A 27 4.58 -2.33 1.04
N GLY A 28 5.14 -1.18 1.31
CA GLY A 28 4.41 0.07 1.23
C GLY A 28 5.34 1.26 1.31
N PHE A 29 4.76 2.41 1.59
CA PHE A 29 5.47 3.68 1.68
C PHE A 29 5.12 4.39 2.98
N ASP A 30 6.13 5.00 3.58
CA ASP A 30 5.98 5.94 4.68
C ASP A 30 6.40 7.31 4.16
N CYS A 31 5.41 8.19 4.00
CA CYS A 31 5.59 9.51 3.39
C CYS A 31 5.30 10.59 4.43
N SER A 32 6.20 11.55 4.54
CA SER A 32 6.02 12.60 5.55
C SER A 32 6.66 13.93 5.14
N ASP A 33 6.10 14.99 5.69
CA ASP A 33 6.72 16.31 5.76
C ASP A 33 6.57 16.84 7.21
N THR A 34 6.76 18.13 7.41
CA THR A 34 6.68 18.73 8.75
C THR A 34 5.28 18.65 9.36
N ASN A 35 4.22 18.60 8.53
CA ASN A 35 2.84 18.69 8.98
C ASN A 35 2.01 17.45 8.71
N ASN A 36 2.46 16.58 7.80
CA ASN A 36 1.68 15.45 7.34
C ASN A 36 2.49 14.16 7.40
N LYS A 37 1.80 13.07 7.70
CA LYS A 37 2.36 11.73 7.63
C LYS A 37 1.31 10.80 7.02
N PHE A 38 1.70 10.10 5.95
CA PHE A 38 0.87 9.12 5.28
C PHE A 38 1.62 7.80 5.17
N GLU A 39 0.97 6.73 5.60
CA GLU A 39 1.51 5.39 5.46
C GLU A 39 0.60 4.58 4.55
N PHE A 40 1.16 4.01 3.49
CA PHE A 40 0.45 3.22 2.49
C PHE A 40 0.98 1.80 2.48
N LEU A 41 0.06 0.85 2.41
CA LEU A 41 0.38 -0.57 2.37
C LEU A 41 -0.24 -1.17 1.10
N PHE A 42 0.57 -1.91 0.35
CA PHE A 42 0.15 -2.54 -0.90
C PHE A 42 0.01 -4.03 -0.67
N ASP A 43 -1.21 -4.53 -0.75
CA ASP A 43 -1.50 -5.95 -0.58
C ASP A 43 -1.55 -6.62 -1.94
N ARG A 44 -0.52 -7.38 -2.25
CA ARG A 44 -0.38 -8.14 -3.50
C ARG A 44 -0.72 -9.62 -3.32
N SER A 45 -1.25 -10.01 -2.18
CA SER A 45 -1.47 -11.43 -1.86
C SER A 45 -2.48 -12.11 -2.76
N LYS A 46 -3.47 -11.38 -3.25
CA LYS A 46 -4.52 -11.92 -4.13
C LYS A 46 -4.23 -11.72 -5.60
N ASP A 47 -3.57 -10.63 -5.95
CA ASP A 47 -3.22 -10.29 -7.32
C ASP A 47 -1.93 -9.47 -7.31
N MET A 48 -0.85 -10.06 -7.82
CA MET A 48 0.47 -9.41 -7.83
C MET A 48 0.49 -8.15 -8.66
N ASP A 49 -0.27 -8.11 -9.75
CA ASP A 49 -0.25 -7.01 -10.70
C ASP A 49 -1.21 -5.88 -10.31
N ASN A 50 -2.25 -6.21 -9.54
CA ASN A 50 -3.25 -5.25 -9.11
C ASN A 50 -3.44 -5.30 -7.59
N PRO A 51 -2.49 -4.77 -6.83
CA PRO A 51 -2.61 -4.76 -5.38
C PRO A 51 -3.75 -3.87 -4.93
N LYS A 52 -4.34 -4.24 -3.82
CA LYS A 52 -5.22 -3.35 -3.08
C LYS A 52 -4.36 -2.46 -2.20
N VAL A 53 -4.73 -1.19 -2.12
CA VAL A 53 -3.95 -0.20 -1.39
C VAL A 53 -4.71 0.22 -0.14
N TYR A 54 -3.99 0.25 0.97
CA TYR A 54 -4.51 0.66 2.27
C TYR A 54 -3.73 1.87 2.74
N ARG A 55 -4.40 2.78 3.44
CA ARG A 55 -3.75 3.90 4.10
C ARG A 55 -4.06 3.84 5.59
N ARG A 56 -3.07 4.17 6.41
CA ARG A 56 -3.30 4.24 7.85
C ARG A 56 -4.13 5.46 8.20
N ILE A 57 -5.33 5.23 8.72
CA ILE A 57 -6.27 6.26 9.14
C ILE A 57 -6.61 5.98 10.60
N LYS A 58 -6.31 6.93 11.47
CA LYS A 58 -6.57 6.81 12.93
C LYS A 58 -5.97 5.51 13.50
N GLY A 59 -4.76 5.18 13.09
CA GLY A 59 -4.03 4.03 13.59
C GLY A 59 -4.37 2.68 12.94
N LYS A 60 -5.28 2.64 11.99
CA LYS A 60 -5.69 1.42 11.30
C LYS A 60 -5.49 1.55 9.80
N PHE A 61 -5.07 0.45 9.15
CA PHE A 61 -5.03 0.41 7.70
C PHE A 61 -6.43 0.22 7.13
N VAL A 62 -6.86 1.17 6.30
CA VAL A 62 -8.17 1.21 5.66
C VAL A 62 -7.98 1.06 4.15
N LEU A 63 -8.77 0.22 3.51
CA LEU A 63 -8.74 0.06 2.07
C LEU A 63 -9.17 1.36 1.40
N ILE A 64 -8.27 1.98 0.62
CA ILE A 64 -8.54 3.25 -0.06
C ILE A 64 -8.74 3.10 -1.56
N GLY A 65 -8.33 2.00 -2.16
CA GLY A 65 -8.52 1.78 -3.57
C GLY A 65 -7.54 0.79 -4.17
N ASN A 66 -7.38 0.88 -5.47
CA ASN A 66 -6.54 -0.01 -6.25
C ASN A 66 -5.39 0.74 -6.91
N LEU A 67 -4.40 -0.03 -7.36
CA LEU A 67 -3.37 0.47 -8.24
C LEU A 67 -4.00 0.90 -9.56
N LEU A 68 -3.66 2.09 -10.03
CA LEU A 68 -4.14 2.59 -11.32
C LEU A 68 -3.12 2.40 -12.42
N ALA A 69 -1.83 2.62 -12.12
CA ALA A 69 -0.76 2.48 -13.08
C ALA A 69 0.56 2.27 -12.34
N GLU A 70 1.45 1.53 -12.98
CA GLU A 70 2.80 1.33 -12.45
C GLU A 70 3.77 1.14 -13.61
N LYS A 71 4.91 1.84 -13.53
CA LYS A 71 6.04 1.61 -14.41
C LYS A 71 7.25 1.32 -13.55
N GLN A 72 7.85 0.15 -13.73
CA GLN A 72 9.01 -0.26 -12.95
C GLN A 72 10.15 0.74 -13.10
N GLY A 73 10.73 1.14 -11.97
CA GLY A 73 11.82 2.10 -11.95
C GLY A 73 11.42 3.55 -12.19
N ALA A 74 10.14 3.86 -12.44
CA ALA A 74 9.69 5.21 -12.75
C ALA A 74 8.63 5.71 -11.79
N TYR A 75 7.43 5.12 -11.78
CA TYR A 75 6.33 5.63 -10.97
C TYR A 75 5.36 4.55 -10.57
N VAL A 76 4.54 4.86 -9.56
CA VAL A 76 3.36 4.10 -9.19
C VAL A 76 2.24 5.07 -8.83
N ILE A 77 1.02 4.78 -9.30
CA ILE A 77 -0.17 5.62 -9.11
C ILE A 77 -1.28 4.76 -8.53
N TRP A 78 -1.90 5.23 -7.44
CA TRP A 78 -3.03 4.52 -6.82
C TRP A 78 -4.12 5.50 -6.41
N GLU A 79 -5.36 5.02 -6.42
CA GLU A 79 -6.51 5.82 -6.03
C GLU A 79 -6.67 5.89 -4.51
N ASP A 80 -7.26 6.99 -4.02
CA ASP A 80 -7.62 7.14 -2.62
C ASP A 80 -9.05 7.66 -2.51
N LYS A 81 -9.97 6.74 -2.30
CA LYS A 81 -11.40 7.05 -2.20
C LYS A 81 -11.81 7.64 -0.85
N TYR A 82 -10.88 7.64 0.11
CA TYR A 82 -11.14 8.17 1.44
C TYR A 82 -10.63 9.58 1.65
N PHE A 83 -9.85 10.11 0.71
CA PHE A 83 -9.29 11.46 0.86
C PHE A 83 -10.37 12.53 0.68
N PHE A 84 -11.18 12.37 -0.35
CA PHE A 84 -12.32 13.24 -0.62
C PHE A 84 -13.60 12.40 -0.75
N THR A 85 -14.74 13.03 -0.48
CA THR A 85 -16.04 12.36 -0.55
C THR A 85 -16.55 12.20 -1.97
N THR A 86 -16.42 13.24 -2.80
CA THR A 86 -16.99 13.27 -4.15
C THR A 86 -15.96 13.49 -5.25
N THR A 87 -14.79 13.99 -4.90
CA THR A 87 -13.71 14.21 -5.87
C THR A 87 -12.85 12.95 -5.99
N ASP A 88 -12.63 12.48 -7.20
CA ASP A 88 -11.74 11.33 -7.45
C ASP A 88 -10.29 11.78 -7.33
N PHE A 89 -9.57 11.12 -6.45
CA PHE A 89 -8.24 11.52 -6.03
C PHE A 89 -7.29 10.33 -6.13
N ALA A 90 -6.07 10.60 -6.56
CA ALA A 90 -5.01 9.59 -6.64
C ALA A 90 -3.69 10.15 -6.11
N TRP A 91 -2.86 9.25 -5.64
CA TRP A 91 -1.48 9.53 -5.29
C TRP A 91 -0.57 9.04 -6.40
N THR A 92 0.49 9.79 -6.66
CA THR A 92 1.56 9.35 -7.55
C THR A 92 2.89 9.42 -6.81
N PHE A 93 3.62 8.32 -6.86
CA PHE A 93 4.96 8.22 -6.27
C PHE A 93 5.98 8.12 -7.39
N ASP A 94 6.92 9.06 -7.40
CA ASP A 94 8.05 9.07 -8.32
C ASP A 94 9.18 8.23 -7.71
N LYS A 95 9.47 7.09 -8.33
CA LYS A 95 10.49 6.16 -7.84
C LYS A 95 11.92 6.70 -8.00
N VAL A 96 12.12 7.67 -8.89
CA VAL A 96 13.44 8.28 -9.10
C VAL A 96 13.75 9.30 -8.01
N THR A 97 12.80 10.18 -7.70
CA THR A 97 12.98 11.25 -6.73
C THR A 97 12.51 10.90 -5.33
N SER A 98 11.78 9.78 -5.18
CA SER A 98 11.12 9.37 -3.93
C SER A 98 10.11 10.39 -3.42
N LYS A 99 9.46 11.09 -4.32
CA LYS A 99 8.45 12.10 -4.00
C LYS A 99 7.04 11.60 -4.24
N LEU A 100 6.17 11.86 -3.28
CA LEU A 100 4.73 11.63 -3.38
C LEU A 100 4.05 12.92 -3.76
N SER A 101 3.21 12.87 -4.79
CA SER A 101 2.36 13.96 -5.22
C SER A 101 0.93 13.46 -5.36
N SER A 102 0.00 14.36 -5.63
CA SER A 102 -1.41 14.02 -5.80
C SER A 102 -1.92 14.41 -7.16
N ILE A 103 -2.94 13.68 -7.61
CA ILE A 103 -3.62 13.92 -8.87
C ILE A 103 -5.12 13.95 -8.61
N ILE A 104 -5.79 14.98 -9.09
CA ILE A 104 -7.26 15.00 -9.12
C ILE A 104 -7.70 14.41 -10.45
N LEU A 105 -8.43 13.29 -10.38
CA LEU A 105 -8.90 12.58 -11.58
C LEU A 105 -10.19 13.19 -12.11
N SER A 106 -11.12 13.55 -11.21
CA SER A 106 -12.34 14.27 -11.56
C SER A 106 -12.82 15.06 -10.37
N VAL A 107 -13.31 16.28 -10.61
CA VAL A 107 -13.85 17.13 -9.57
C VAL A 107 -15.31 16.74 -9.32
N GLY A 108 -15.64 16.45 -8.07
CA GLY A 108 -17.01 16.13 -7.68
C GLY A 108 -17.89 17.36 -7.55
N LEU A 109 -19.19 17.12 -7.36
CA LEU A 109 -20.17 18.19 -7.17
C LEU A 109 -20.17 18.75 -5.75
N GLY A 110 -19.41 18.16 -4.85
CA GLY A 110 -19.34 18.58 -3.46
C GLY A 110 -18.47 19.82 -3.26
N THR A 111 -18.53 20.37 -2.05
CA THR A 111 -17.75 21.52 -1.64
C THR A 111 -16.49 21.08 -0.89
N GLU A 112 -15.68 20.30 -1.54
CA GLU A 112 -14.47 19.79 -0.90
C GLU A 112 -13.39 20.86 -0.85
N ASP A 113 -12.68 20.89 0.27
CA ASP A 113 -11.58 21.81 0.47
C ASP A 113 -10.31 21.26 -0.17
N LEU A 114 -10.03 21.70 -1.39
CA LEU A 114 -8.85 21.28 -2.13
C LEU A 114 -7.54 21.81 -1.53
N SER A 115 -7.62 22.77 -0.61
CA SER A 115 -6.43 23.24 0.10
C SER A 115 -5.85 22.19 1.07
N LYS A 116 -6.63 21.15 1.38
CA LYS A 116 -6.15 20.03 2.19
C LYS A 116 -5.19 19.09 1.45
N ILE A 117 -5.08 19.24 0.14
CA ILE A 117 -4.12 18.46 -0.64
C ILE A 117 -2.71 18.82 -0.19
N PRO A 118 -1.93 17.85 0.29
CA PRO A 118 -0.58 18.13 0.76
C PRO A 118 0.34 18.48 -0.40
N LYS A 119 1.35 19.30 -0.10
CA LYS A 119 2.44 19.53 -1.04
C LYS A 119 3.22 18.24 -1.24
N PRO A 120 4.00 18.11 -2.33
CA PRO A 120 4.85 16.94 -2.54
C PRO A 120 5.72 16.65 -1.31
N MET A 121 5.76 15.39 -0.91
CA MET A 121 6.52 14.96 0.26
C MET A 121 7.42 13.79 -0.06
N THR A 122 8.43 13.56 0.76
CA THR A 122 9.38 12.48 0.59
C THR A 122 8.85 11.21 1.21
N CYS A 123 9.04 10.09 0.52
CA CYS A 123 8.67 8.77 1.00
C CYS A 123 9.87 7.87 1.18
N MET A 124 9.73 6.93 2.11
CA MET A 124 10.62 5.79 2.26
C MET A 124 9.82 4.52 2.01
N GLN A 125 10.43 3.56 1.33
CA GLN A 125 9.85 2.23 1.25
C GLN A 125 9.93 1.56 2.61
N LYS A 126 8.85 0.89 2.99
CA LYS A 126 8.72 0.27 4.30
C LYS A 126 7.96 -1.04 4.19
N ILE A 127 8.28 -1.98 5.07
CA ILE A 127 7.54 -3.22 5.21
C ILE A 127 6.69 -3.10 6.45
N PHE A 128 5.38 -3.29 6.28
CA PHE A 128 4.43 -3.26 7.39
C PHE A 128 3.99 -4.68 7.73
N TYR A 129 3.76 -4.91 9.01
CA TYR A 129 3.18 -6.15 9.53
C TYR A 129 1.78 -5.85 10.06
N TYR A 130 0.81 -6.63 9.63
CA TYR A 130 -0.58 -6.37 9.98
C TYR A 130 -1.39 -7.66 10.15
#